data_8f769133cc05be7802e29797204a9c5a
#
_entry.id   8f769133cc05be7802e29797204a9c5a
#
_cell.length_a   1.000
_cell.length_b   1.000
_cell.length_c   1.000
_cell.angle_alpha   90.00
_cell.angle_beta   90.00
_cell.angle_gamma   90.00
#
_symmetry.space_group_name_H-M   'P 1'
#
loop_
_entity.id
_entity.type
_entity.pdbx_description
1 polymer ?
#
loop_
_entity_poly.entity_id
_entity_poly.type
_entity_poly.pdbx_seq_one_letter_code
_entity_poly.pdbx_strand_id
1 'polypeptide(L)'
;MNMAQHRYTLLTASLLCALPALAQQSPYYLGASLGVTHVSNIYRSTPGQPSNSDNVTTATLLAGLDQRIGRQRLFGDASIRANHYENNRNLRNNGYALNAGVDWQTIERLSGQLSVNSNRSLAQFNPGNGAPEITKKNIEQTDQARASVRYGLVSLLSLEGSLTHRRRDYSASEYNQYDYSQNTVSLGLTWRPSGALSLGVAGRYSDGKYPRFRPVANGFEADDYTRKDIDLTGTWVASGASTLSGRLSFGKRDASQASSRDFSGGTGSISWKWQPTAKLLINSNLMRDSGDETSFLAIGSIGGISSDYSRITTSASVNASYELTGKIVLDAGLNYSDRDLTDRFGINTVKSGDKTTTLSLGGRWAVNRSTTLGCQLNRDKRTGLSTLSTPYSANSYGCYAQLMVR
;
A
#
# COMPACT_ATOMS: atom_id res chain seq x y z
N MET A 1 -19.93 -20.01 61.85
CA MET A 1 -19.03 -20.62 60.90
C MET A 1 -19.81 -20.86 59.62
N ASN A 2 -19.85 -19.89 58.72
CA ASN A 2 -20.63 -20.00 57.51
C ASN A 2 -19.71 -19.76 56.31
N MET A 3 -19.56 -20.81 55.50
CA MET A 3 -18.92 -20.73 54.18
C MET A 3 -19.85 -20.01 53.22
N ALA A 4 -19.41 -18.88 52.67
CA ALA A 4 -20.05 -18.19 51.57
C ALA A 4 -19.47 -18.70 50.23
N GLN A 5 -20.25 -19.44 49.49
CA GLN A 5 -19.96 -19.87 48.12
C GLN A 5 -20.24 -18.71 47.17
N HIS A 6 -19.20 -18.23 46.48
CA HIS A 6 -19.36 -17.32 45.35
C HIS A 6 -19.68 -18.14 44.09
N ARG A 7 -20.90 -18.03 43.63
CA ARG A 7 -21.34 -18.53 42.34
C ARG A 7 -21.02 -17.50 41.27
N TYR A 8 -20.08 -17.80 40.40
CA TYR A 8 -19.86 -17.08 39.15
C TYR A 8 -20.92 -17.52 38.13
N THR A 9 -21.88 -16.65 37.87
CA THR A 9 -22.84 -16.81 36.77
C THR A 9 -22.15 -16.41 35.46
N LEU A 10 -21.83 -17.41 34.65
CA LEU A 10 -21.45 -17.24 33.24
C LEU A 10 -22.71 -16.79 32.47
N LEU A 11 -22.76 -15.52 32.10
CA LEU A 11 -23.73 -15.00 31.14
C LEU A 11 -23.25 -15.40 29.73
N THR A 12 -23.75 -16.50 29.22
CA THR A 12 -23.68 -16.86 27.80
C THR A 12 -24.71 -16.00 27.06
N ALA A 13 -24.21 -14.94 26.42
CA ALA A 13 -25.02 -14.15 25.50
C ALA A 13 -25.16 -14.92 24.16
N SER A 14 -26.21 -15.75 24.11
CA SER A 14 -26.67 -16.36 22.86
C SER A 14 -27.49 -15.35 22.06
N LEU A 15 -26.81 -14.53 21.24
CA LEU A 15 -27.48 -13.73 20.21
C LEU A 15 -27.63 -14.59 18.95
N LEU A 16 -28.60 -15.47 18.94
CA LEU A 16 -29.11 -16.11 17.73
C LEU A 16 -30.15 -15.18 17.10
N CYS A 17 -29.69 -14.23 16.27
CA CYS A 17 -30.55 -13.56 15.33
C CYS A 17 -30.87 -14.51 14.18
N ALA A 18 -32.11 -15.03 14.15
CA ALA A 18 -32.69 -15.69 12.99
C ALA A 18 -32.81 -14.65 11.85
N LEU A 19 -31.91 -14.70 10.90
CA LEU A 19 -31.97 -13.90 9.66
C LEU A 19 -32.80 -14.69 8.63
N PRO A 20 -33.74 -14.03 7.91
CA PRO A 20 -34.44 -14.65 6.79
C PRO A 20 -33.42 -15.00 5.69
N ALA A 21 -33.48 -16.24 5.23
CA ALA A 21 -32.66 -16.76 4.14
C ALA A 21 -33.10 -16.14 2.80
N LEU A 22 -32.72 -14.90 2.54
CA LEU A 22 -32.64 -14.35 1.20
C LEU A 22 -31.23 -14.63 0.70
N ALA A 23 -31.08 -15.23 -0.48
CA ALA A 23 -29.83 -15.58 -1.15
C ALA A 23 -29.07 -14.32 -1.66
N GLN A 24 -29.02 -13.24 -0.89
CA GLN A 24 -28.18 -12.10 -1.11
C GLN A 24 -26.82 -12.34 -0.45
N GLN A 25 -25.74 -12.13 -1.19
CA GLN A 25 -24.41 -12.14 -0.58
C GLN A 25 -24.40 -11.14 0.57
N SER A 26 -23.99 -11.59 1.75
CA SER A 26 -23.87 -10.72 2.92
C SER A 26 -23.00 -9.51 2.56
N PRO A 27 -23.44 -8.28 2.84
CA PRO A 27 -22.64 -7.07 2.57
C PRO A 27 -21.44 -6.95 3.50
N TYR A 28 -21.31 -7.81 4.50
CA TYR A 28 -20.23 -7.81 5.46
C TYR A 28 -19.62 -9.21 5.60
N TYR A 29 -18.37 -9.22 6.02
CA TYR A 29 -17.68 -10.45 6.41
C TYR A 29 -16.84 -10.21 7.66
N LEU A 30 -16.63 -11.30 8.40
CA LEU A 30 -15.67 -11.39 9.49
C LEU A 30 -14.78 -12.59 9.24
N GLY A 31 -13.51 -12.48 9.59
CA GLY A 31 -12.60 -13.60 9.41
C GLY A 31 -11.44 -13.58 10.40
N ALA A 32 -10.81 -14.73 10.52
CA ALA A 32 -9.57 -14.90 11.27
C ALA A 32 -8.59 -15.72 10.44
N SER A 33 -7.31 -15.43 10.56
CA SER A 33 -6.27 -16.28 9.97
C SER A 33 -5.10 -16.46 10.91
N LEU A 34 -4.45 -17.62 10.80
CA LEU A 34 -3.22 -17.95 11.48
C LEU A 34 -2.22 -18.45 10.43
N GLY A 35 -1.02 -17.89 10.45
CA GLY A 35 0.05 -18.25 9.51
C GLY A 35 1.40 -18.33 10.19
N VAL A 36 2.30 -19.10 9.59
CA VAL A 36 3.71 -19.17 9.97
C VAL A 36 4.55 -18.93 8.73
N THR A 37 5.53 -18.04 8.83
CA THR A 37 6.44 -17.67 7.75
C THR A 37 7.88 -17.74 8.24
N HIS A 38 8.70 -18.49 7.54
CA HIS A 38 10.15 -18.45 7.71
C HIS A 38 10.76 -17.34 6.86
N VAL A 39 11.67 -16.54 7.44
CA VAL A 39 12.42 -15.48 6.74
C VAL A 39 13.91 -15.72 6.97
N SER A 40 14.68 -15.89 5.89
CA SER A 40 16.11 -16.25 5.96
C SER A 40 17.03 -15.10 6.36
N ASN A 41 16.64 -13.86 6.12
CA ASN A 41 17.40 -12.64 6.41
C ASN A 41 16.44 -11.52 6.83
N ILE A 42 16.09 -11.51 8.13
CA ILE A 42 15.02 -10.62 8.62
C ILE A 42 15.43 -9.15 8.60
N TYR A 43 16.69 -8.86 8.85
CA TYR A 43 17.22 -7.50 8.87
C TYR A 43 17.69 -6.99 7.50
N ARG A 44 17.61 -7.82 6.45
CA ARG A 44 18.13 -7.47 5.11
C ARG A 44 19.62 -7.12 5.14
N SER A 45 20.40 -7.86 5.95
CA SER A 45 21.84 -7.67 6.09
C SER A 45 22.57 -7.90 4.77
N THR A 46 23.68 -7.19 4.59
CA THR A 46 24.54 -7.27 3.40
C THR A 46 25.16 -8.66 3.26
N PRO A 47 25.37 -9.18 2.05
CA PRO A 47 26.09 -10.43 1.82
C PRO A 47 27.47 -10.42 2.48
N GLY A 48 27.82 -11.50 3.18
CA GLY A 48 29.06 -11.62 3.95
C GLY A 48 28.93 -11.21 5.43
N GLN A 49 27.84 -10.56 5.80
CA GLN A 49 27.47 -10.33 7.19
C GLN A 49 26.59 -11.48 7.72
N PRO A 50 26.59 -11.77 9.03
CA PRO A 50 25.69 -12.76 9.61
C PRO A 50 24.22 -12.43 9.27
N SER A 51 23.53 -13.36 8.64
CA SER A 51 22.10 -13.23 8.38
C SER A 51 21.32 -13.86 9.53
N ASN A 52 20.35 -13.10 10.05
CA ASN A 52 19.43 -13.61 11.08
C ASN A 52 18.17 -14.14 10.42
N SER A 53 17.91 -15.43 10.57
CA SER A 53 16.65 -16.04 10.18
C SER A 53 15.66 -16.07 11.35
N ASP A 54 14.36 -16.06 11.04
CA ASP A 54 13.31 -16.19 12.04
C ASP A 54 12.07 -16.88 11.50
N ASN A 55 11.31 -17.49 12.40
CA ASN A 55 9.96 -17.96 12.15
C ASN A 55 8.98 -16.94 12.75
N VAL A 56 8.14 -16.41 11.92
CA VAL A 56 7.14 -15.40 12.31
C VAL A 56 5.76 -16.03 12.29
N THR A 57 5.15 -16.15 13.46
CA THR A 57 3.73 -16.54 13.59
C THR A 57 2.87 -15.28 13.55
N THR A 58 1.93 -15.24 12.63
CA THR A 58 1.00 -14.10 12.46
C THR A 58 -0.42 -14.55 12.70
N ALA A 59 -1.09 -13.94 13.68
CA ALA A 59 -2.52 -14.05 13.87
C ALA A 59 -3.19 -12.78 13.33
N THR A 60 -4.26 -12.94 12.53
CA THR A 60 -4.96 -11.81 11.91
C THR A 60 -6.46 -11.94 12.12
N LEU A 61 -7.11 -10.84 12.49
CA LEU A 61 -8.56 -10.66 12.42
C LEU A 61 -8.88 -9.77 11.23
N LEU A 62 -9.94 -10.09 10.51
CA LEU A 62 -10.36 -9.45 9.26
C LEU A 62 -11.83 -9.08 9.36
N ALA A 63 -12.19 -7.91 8.88
CA ALA A 63 -13.58 -7.48 8.74
C ALA A 63 -13.73 -6.66 7.46
N GLY A 64 -14.88 -6.76 6.82
CA GLY A 64 -15.20 -5.94 5.67
C GLY A 64 -16.68 -5.68 5.49
N LEU A 65 -16.99 -4.60 4.80
CA LEU A 65 -18.31 -4.12 4.47
C LEU A 65 -18.33 -3.60 3.04
N ASP A 66 -19.37 -3.96 2.28
CA ASP A 66 -19.71 -3.36 0.99
C ASP A 66 -21.24 -3.28 0.88
N GLN A 67 -21.78 -2.18 1.38
CA GLN A 67 -23.22 -1.97 1.48
C GLN A 67 -23.67 -0.84 0.58
N ARG A 68 -24.63 -1.11 -0.31
CA ARG A 68 -25.34 -0.09 -1.09
C ARG A 68 -26.63 0.31 -0.38
N ILE A 69 -26.81 1.62 -0.21
CA ILE A 69 -27.99 2.24 0.37
C ILE A 69 -28.49 3.27 -0.65
N GLY A 70 -29.45 2.89 -1.46
CA GLY A 70 -29.86 3.70 -2.60
C GLY A 70 -28.72 3.93 -3.59
N ARG A 71 -28.31 5.20 -3.78
CA ARG A 71 -27.19 5.60 -4.67
C ARG A 71 -25.86 5.69 -3.96
N GLN A 72 -25.86 5.52 -2.65
CA GLN A 72 -24.65 5.58 -1.84
C GLN A 72 -24.08 4.17 -1.68
N ARG A 73 -22.77 4.05 -1.64
CA ARG A 73 -22.07 2.80 -1.32
C ARG A 73 -21.13 3.05 -0.16
N LEU A 74 -21.37 2.37 0.94
CA LEU A 74 -20.44 2.27 2.05
C LEU A 74 -19.53 1.08 1.81
N PHE A 75 -18.23 1.29 1.86
CA PHE A 75 -17.26 0.20 1.71
C PHE A 75 -16.16 0.32 2.75
N GLY A 76 -15.59 -0.81 3.12
CA GLY A 76 -14.44 -0.83 3.99
C GLY A 76 -13.93 -2.24 4.23
N ASP A 77 -12.65 -2.31 4.50
CA ASP A 77 -11.95 -3.49 4.97
C ASP A 77 -10.98 -3.09 6.09
N ALA A 78 -10.91 -3.93 7.10
CA ALA A 78 -10.03 -3.75 8.23
C ALA A 78 -9.34 -5.07 8.57
N SER A 79 -8.09 -4.98 9.01
CA SER A 79 -7.36 -6.11 9.57
C SER A 79 -6.52 -5.67 10.76
N ILE A 80 -6.45 -6.52 11.77
CA ILE A 80 -5.54 -6.37 12.91
C ILE A 80 -4.65 -7.61 12.92
N ARG A 81 -3.34 -7.40 13.02
CA ARG A 81 -2.32 -8.46 12.97
C ARG A 81 -1.46 -8.42 14.22
N ALA A 82 -1.21 -9.59 14.82
CA ALA A 82 -0.23 -9.80 15.87
C ALA A 82 0.90 -10.67 15.30
N ASN A 83 2.11 -10.12 15.25
CA ASN A 83 3.31 -10.79 14.73
C ASN A 83 4.21 -11.22 15.89
N HIS A 84 4.44 -12.52 16.00
CA HIS A 84 5.28 -13.14 16.99
C HIS A 84 6.52 -13.72 16.33
N TYR A 85 7.70 -13.19 16.72
CA TYR A 85 9.02 -13.63 16.26
C TYR A 85 9.57 -14.62 17.27
N GLU A 86 10.06 -15.76 16.80
CA GLU A 86 10.59 -16.83 17.65
C GLU A 86 11.92 -16.42 18.27
N ASN A 87 12.89 -16.03 17.43
CA ASN A 87 14.25 -15.68 17.83
C ASN A 87 14.39 -14.18 18.13
N ASN A 88 13.87 -13.30 17.26
CA ASN A 88 13.98 -11.84 17.41
C ASN A 88 12.76 -11.27 18.15
N ARG A 89 12.64 -11.63 19.44
CA ARG A 89 11.47 -11.27 20.27
C ARG A 89 11.26 -9.77 20.43
N ASN A 90 12.31 -8.96 20.31
CA ASN A 90 12.27 -7.50 20.30
C ASN A 90 11.45 -6.93 19.10
N LEU A 91 11.27 -7.70 18.03
CA LEU A 91 10.51 -7.31 16.85
C LEU A 91 8.99 -7.59 16.95
N ARG A 92 8.54 -8.27 18.01
CA ARG A 92 7.11 -8.53 18.24
C ARG A 92 6.32 -7.23 18.14
N ASN A 93 5.27 -7.26 17.32
CA ASN A 93 4.50 -6.06 17.06
C ASN A 93 3.05 -6.39 16.73
N ASN A 94 2.19 -5.39 16.92
CA ASN A 94 0.83 -5.39 16.43
C ASN A 94 0.73 -4.38 15.29
N GLY A 95 0.15 -4.81 14.19
CA GLY A 95 -0.13 -3.98 13.03
C GLY A 95 -1.63 -3.93 12.74
N TYR A 96 -2.03 -2.97 11.95
CA TYR A 96 -3.38 -2.92 11.40
C TYR A 96 -3.37 -2.34 9.98
N ALA A 97 -4.42 -2.62 9.23
CA ALA A 97 -4.74 -1.94 7.99
C ALA A 97 -6.23 -1.64 7.98
N LEU A 98 -6.58 -0.42 7.61
CA LEU A 98 -7.94 0.07 7.45
C LEU A 98 -8.04 0.76 6.09
N ASN A 99 -9.05 0.40 5.32
CA ASN A 99 -9.50 1.12 4.14
C ASN A 99 -11.01 1.26 4.26
N ALA A 100 -11.53 2.48 4.27
CA ALA A 100 -12.96 2.70 4.38
C ALA A 100 -13.36 3.94 3.59
N GLY A 101 -14.60 3.96 3.12
CA GLY A 101 -15.09 5.12 2.39
C GLY A 101 -16.57 5.05 2.04
N VAL A 102 -16.98 6.14 1.41
CA VAL A 102 -18.34 6.34 0.89
C VAL A 102 -18.24 6.83 -0.54
N ASP A 103 -18.80 6.09 -1.47
CA ASP A 103 -19.14 6.60 -2.79
C ASP A 103 -20.53 7.18 -2.73
N TRP A 104 -20.69 8.44 -3.12
CA TRP A 104 -21.97 9.12 -3.07
C TRP A 104 -22.34 9.72 -4.43
N GLN A 105 -23.62 9.72 -4.73
CA GLN A 105 -24.16 10.26 -5.96
C GLN A 105 -25.51 10.92 -5.68
N THR A 106 -25.71 12.13 -6.21
CA THR A 106 -27.01 12.80 -6.22
C THR A 106 -27.87 12.30 -7.38
N ILE A 107 -29.10 12.79 -7.44
CA ILE A 107 -30.03 12.46 -8.53
C ILE A 107 -29.54 13.00 -9.88
N GLU A 108 -28.84 14.12 -9.88
CA GLU A 108 -28.45 14.82 -11.11
C GLU A 108 -27.02 14.48 -11.55
N ARG A 109 -26.10 15.44 -11.40
CA ARG A 109 -24.77 15.41 -12.05
C ARG A 109 -23.61 15.37 -11.05
N LEU A 110 -23.92 15.42 -9.78
CA LEU A 110 -22.93 15.50 -8.72
C LEU A 110 -22.68 14.12 -8.10
N SER A 111 -21.44 13.73 -8.02
CA SER A 111 -20.99 12.51 -7.35
C SER A 111 -19.64 12.72 -6.70
N GLY A 112 -19.23 11.83 -5.83
CA GLY A 112 -17.92 11.92 -5.21
C GLY A 112 -17.61 10.71 -4.35
N GLN A 113 -16.45 10.79 -3.71
CA GLN A 113 -15.96 9.79 -2.79
C GLN A 113 -15.29 10.45 -1.61
N LEU A 114 -15.53 9.93 -0.43
CA LEU A 114 -14.74 10.17 0.77
C LEU A 114 -14.07 8.85 1.14
N SER A 115 -12.77 8.86 1.38
CA SER A 115 -12.06 7.64 1.76
C SER A 115 -10.95 7.93 2.76
N VAL A 116 -10.69 6.96 3.64
CA VAL A 116 -9.58 6.95 4.58
C VAL A 116 -8.83 5.63 4.44
N ASN A 117 -7.51 5.72 4.44
CA ASN A 117 -6.60 4.59 4.49
C ASN A 117 -5.66 4.80 5.67
N SER A 118 -5.49 3.79 6.51
CA SER A 118 -4.55 3.82 7.62
C SER A 118 -3.86 2.48 7.72
N ASN A 119 -2.54 2.49 7.76
CA ASN A 119 -1.74 1.28 7.87
C ASN A 119 -0.66 1.47 8.94
N ARG A 120 -0.49 0.47 9.78
CA ARG A 120 0.57 0.40 10.78
C ARG A 120 1.23 -0.97 10.71
N SER A 121 2.54 -0.99 10.50
CA SER A 121 3.32 -2.23 10.37
C SER A 121 4.76 -2.05 10.81
N LEU A 122 5.49 -3.15 10.97
CA LEU A 122 6.94 -3.08 11.11
C LEU A 122 7.52 -2.48 9.83
N ALA A 123 8.33 -1.43 9.98
CA ALA A 123 9.03 -0.80 8.87
C ALA A 123 10.03 -1.77 8.24
N GLN A 124 10.29 -1.59 6.96
CA GLN A 124 11.27 -2.40 6.25
C GLN A 124 12.66 -2.13 6.81
N PHE A 125 13.38 -3.19 7.14
CA PHE A 125 14.80 -3.10 7.45
C PHE A 125 15.60 -2.83 6.18
N ASN A 126 16.69 -2.06 6.32
CA ASN A 126 17.56 -1.69 5.22
C ASN A 126 16.77 -1.11 4.02
N PRO A 127 16.05 0.02 4.18
CA PRO A 127 15.30 0.60 3.08
C PRO A 127 16.22 1.18 1.97
N GLY A 128 17.50 1.37 2.27
CA GLY A 128 18.44 2.16 1.45
C GLY A 128 18.24 3.66 1.69
N ASN A 129 18.67 4.50 0.77
CA ASN A 129 18.50 5.97 0.81
C ASN A 129 19.36 6.68 1.87
N GLY A 130 20.46 6.08 2.28
CA GLY A 130 21.27 6.61 3.39
C GLY A 130 20.62 6.48 4.77
N ALA A 131 19.47 5.78 4.86
CA ALA A 131 18.87 5.51 6.15
C ALA A 131 19.77 4.61 7.00
N PRO A 132 19.89 4.89 8.32
CA PRO A 132 20.70 4.06 9.18
C PRO A 132 20.17 2.63 9.23
N GLU A 133 21.07 1.65 9.17
CA GLU A 133 20.72 0.26 9.39
C GLU A 133 20.44 0.06 10.89
N ILE A 134 19.23 -0.27 11.23
CA ILE A 134 18.81 -0.56 12.60
C ILE A 134 18.29 -1.98 12.71
N THR A 135 18.56 -2.64 13.82
CA THR A 135 18.04 -3.99 14.13
C THR A 135 16.97 -3.98 15.21
N LYS A 136 16.64 -2.80 15.73
CA LYS A 136 15.54 -2.62 16.68
C LYS A 136 14.19 -2.47 15.98
N LYS A 137 13.13 -2.67 16.74
CA LYS A 137 11.77 -2.47 16.26
C LYS A 137 11.55 -1.02 15.81
N ASN A 138 11.13 -0.86 14.57
CA ASN A 138 10.67 0.41 14.01
C ASN A 138 9.29 0.19 13.40
N ILE A 139 8.32 0.94 13.83
CA ILE A 139 6.95 0.88 13.35
C ILE A 139 6.71 2.05 12.42
N GLU A 140 6.27 1.75 11.22
CA GLU A 140 5.79 2.73 10.24
C GLU A 140 4.27 2.83 10.34
N GLN A 141 3.76 4.04 10.44
CA GLN A 141 2.34 4.34 10.33
C GLN A 141 2.12 5.31 9.19
N THR A 142 1.20 4.99 8.30
CA THR A 142 0.80 5.84 7.17
C THR A 142 -0.71 6.04 7.22
N ASP A 143 -1.13 7.30 7.23
CA ASP A 143 -2.53 7.71 7.23
C ASP A 143 -2.80 8.56 5.99
N GLN A 144 -3.92 8.31 5.32
CA GLN A 144 -4.38 9.11 4.19
C GLN A 144 -5.89 9.30 4.25
N ALA A 145 -6.31 10.55 4.08
CA ALA A 145 -7.71 10.91 3.85
C ALA A 145 -7.84 11.56 2.47
N ARG A 146 -8.87 11.18 1.72
CA ARG A 146 -9.17 11.76 0.41
C ARG A 146 -10.64 12.09 0.30
N ALA A 147 -10.93 13.30 -0.22
CA ALA A 147 -12.24 13.73 -0.66
C ALA A 147 -12.19 14.06 -2.16
N SER A 148 -13.14 13.58 -2.92
CA SER A 148 -13.26 13.93 -4.34
C SER A 148 -14.70 14.23 -4.70
N VAL A 149 -14.86 15.15 -5.64
CA VAL A 149 -16.15 15.59 -6.17
C VAL A 149 -16.07 15.63 -7.70
N ARG A 150 -17.08 15.11 -8.34
CA ARG A 150 -17.24 15.14 -9.80
C ARG A 150 -18.57 15.78 -10.15
N TYR A 151 -18.53 16.74 -11.04
CA TYR A 151 -19.70 17.38 -11.62
C TYR A 151 -19.76 17.17 -13.14
N GLY A 152 -20.79 16.52 -13.63
CA GLY A 152 -21.00 16.31 -15.06
C GLY A 152 -21.44 17.61 -15.73
N LEU A 153 -20.62 18.20 -16.60
CA LEU A 153 -20.95 19.43 -17.36
C LEU A 153 -21.94 19.13 -18.47
N VAL A 154 -21.60 18.11 -19.27
CA VAL A 154 -22.46 17.53 -20.33
C VAL A 154 -22.25 16.01 -20.29
N SER A 155 -23.00 15.26 -21.10
CA SER A 155 -22.95 13.79 -21.08
C SER A 155 -21.56 13.20 -21.23
N LEU A 156 -20.64 13.87 -21.94
CA LEU A 156 -19.28 13.42 -22.25
C LEU A 156 -18.19 14.12 -21.43
N LEU A 157 -18.51 15.22 -20.72
CA LEU A 157 -17.52 16.05 -20.03
C LEU A 157 -17.87 16.21 -18.56
N SER A 158 -16.90 16.02 -17.69
CA SER A 158 -17.04 16.25 -16.25
C SER A 158 -15.86 17.04 -15.68
N LEU A 159 -16.17 17.90 -14.70
CA LEU A 159 -15.19 18.57 -13.84
C LEU A 159 -14.95 17.71 -12.61
N GLU A 160 -13.69 17.53 -12.24
CA GLU A 160 -13.30 16.73 -11.07
C GLU A 160 -12.38 17.54 -10.16
N GLY A 161 -12.72 17.58 -8.87
CA GLY A 161 -11.87 18.16 -7.82
C GLY A 161 -11.52 17.13 -6.76
N SER A 162 -10.33 17.20 -6.19
CA SER A 162 -9.96 16.35 -5.06
C SER A 162 -9.04 17.04 -4.07
N LEU A 163 -9.19 16.66 -2.79
CA LEU A 163 -8.32 17.02 -1.68
C LEU A 163 -7.78 15.73 -1.09
N THR A 164 -6.48 15.68 -0.82
CA THR A 164 -5.84 14.53 -0.17
C THR A 164 -4.93 15.04 0.93
N HIS A 165 -5.07 14.48 2.13
CA HIS A 165 -4.11 14.64 3.22
C HIS A 165 -3.40 13.32 3.44
N ARG A 166 -2.08 13.34 3.57
CA ARG A 166 -1.26 12.16 3.85
C ARG A 166 -0.26 12.46 4.95
N ARG A 167 -0.06 11.49 5.84
CA ARG A 167 0.94 11.55 6.90
C ARG A 167 1.63 10.20 7.03
N ARG A 168 2.93 10.24 7.37
CA ARG A 168 3.71 9.07 7.73
C ARG A 168 4.62 9.38 8.90
N ASP A 169 4.67 8.47 9.85
CA ASP A 169 5.48 8.56 11.06
C ASP A 169 6.21 7.24 11.31
N TYR A 170 7.41 7.34 11.86
CA TYR A 170 8.22 6.22 12.30
C TYR A 170 8.41 6.24 13.82
N SER A 171 8.46 5.06 14.46
CA SER A 171 8.65 4.96 15.91
C SER A 171 10.11 5.05 16.34
N ALA A 172 11.07 4.77 15.47
CA ALA A 172 12.50 4.86 15.76
C ALA A 172 13.02 6.27 15.50
N SER A 173 13.70 6.85 16.48
CA SER A 173 14.20 8.23 16.42
C SER A 173 15.20 8.47 15.29
N GLU A 174 15.93 7.43 14.85
CA GLU A 174 16.84 7.48 13.71
C GLU A 174 16.12 7.71 12.39
N TYR A 175 14.80 7.47 12.37
CA TYR A 175 13.95 7.66 11.20
C TYR A 175 13.10 8.93 11.27
N ASN A 176 13.27 9.76 12.29
CA ASN A 176 12.53 11.03 12.45
C ASN A 176 12.60 11.95 11.22
N GLN A 177 13.76 11.97 10.55
CA GLN A 177 13.95 12.77 9.32
C GLN A 177 13.07 12.33 8.14
N TYR A 178 12.38 11.21 8.29
CA TYR A 178 11.54 10.57 7.29
C TYR A 178 10.05 10.69 7.58
N ASP A 179 9.69 11.24 8.74
CA ASP A 179 8.32 11.61 9.00
C ASP A 179 7.91 12.76 8.09
N TYR A 180 6.74 12.64 7.49
CA TYR A 180 6.22 13.73 6.68
C TYR A 180 4.70 13.84 6.73
N SER A 181 4.21 15.04 6.38
CA SER A 181 2.81 15.29 6.06
C SER A 181 2.68 16.06 4.76
N GLN A 182 1.61 15.82 4.02
CA GLN A 182 1.37 16.43 2.71
C GLN A 182 -0.11 16.68 2.51
N ASN A 183 -0.43 17.87 1.99
CA ASN A 183 -1.75 18.22 1.49
C ASN A 183 -1.67 18.34 -0.03
N THR A 184 -2.64 17.81 -0.74
CA THR A 184 -2.69 17.85 -2.20
C THR A 184 -4.09 18.28 -2.65
N VAL A 185 -4.14 19.27 -3.52
CA VAL A 185 -5.35 19.73 -4.22
C VAL A 185 -5.20 19.42 -5.69
N SER A 186 -6.24 18.91 -6.32
CA SER A 186 -6.28 18.69 -7.76
C SER A 186 -7.61 19.15 -8.33
N LEU A 187 -7.55 19.78 -9.51
CA LEU A 187 -8.72 20.18 -10.29
C LEU A 187 -8.49 19.82 -11.75
N GLY A 188 -9.46 19.17 -12.38
CA GLY A 188 -9.29 18.69 -13.75
C GLY A 188 -10.60 18.47 -14.48
N LEU A 189 -10.46 18.25 -15.78
CA LEU A 189 -11.54 17.91 -16.71
C LEU A 189 -11.33 16.48 -17.20
N THR A 190 -12.42 15.74 -17.27
CA THR A 190 -12.45 14.39 -17.85
C THR A 190 -13.43 14.36 -19.00
N TRP A 191 -12.95 13.93 -20.16
CA TRP A 191 -13.72 13.73 -21.39
C TRP A 191 -13.89 12.23 -21.68
N ARG A 192 -15.13 11.81 -21.91
CA ARG A 192 -15.51 10.42 -22.20
C ARG A 192 -16.19 10.34 -23.56
N PRO A 193 -15.41 10.29 -24.67
CA PRO A 193 -15.98 10.22 -26.02
C PRO A 193 -16.76 8.92 -26.25
N SER A 194 -16.49 7.88 -25.50
CA SER A 194 -17.22 6.62 -25.56
C SER A 194 -17.25 5.94 -24.19
N GLY A 195 -18.02 4.87 -24.04
CA GLY A 195 -18.00 4.02 -22.85
C GLY A 195 -16.67 3.28 -22.65
N ALA A 196 -15.87 3.18 -23.70
CA ALA A 196 -14.58 2.48 -23.68
C ALA A 196 -13.38 3.41 -23.41
N LEU A 197 -13.48 4.72 -23.63
CA LEU A 197 -12.39 5.67 -23.54
C LEU A 197 -12.71 6.84 -22.61
N SER A 198 -11.82 7.12 -21.69
CA SER A 198 -11.85 8.29 -20.81
C SER A 198 -10.47 8.96 -20.83
N LEU A 199 -10.43 10.25 -21.09
CA LEU A 199 -9.22 11.08 -21.10
C LEU A 199 -9.41 12.24 -20.14
N GLY A 200 -8.37 12.61 -19.40
CA GLY A 200 -8.43 13.69 -18.43
C GLY A 200 -7.18 14.55 -18.44
N VAL A 201 -7.36 15.81 -18.06
CA VAL A 201 -6.28 16.74 -17.76
C VAL A 201 -6.57 17.41 -16.43
N ALA A 202 -5.56 17.52 -15.55
CA ALA A 202 -5.71 18.14 -14.25
C ALA A 202 -4.46 18.94 -13.87
N GLY A 203 -4.69 20.05 -13.15
CA GLY A 203 -3.65 20.74 -12.38
C GLY A 203 -3.64 20.18 -10.95
N ARG A 204 -2.45 19.96 -10.41
CA ARG A 204 -2.26 19.45 -9.06
C ARG A 204 -1.21 20.30 -8.32
N TYR A 205 -1.56 20.67 -7.11
CA TYR A 205 -0.69 21.38 -6.19
C TYR A 205 -0.55 20.57 -4.89
N SER A 206 0.67 20.37 -4.45
CA SER A 206 0.97 19.71 -3.19
C SER A 206 1.86 20.61 -2.33
N ASP A 207 1.52 20.68 -1.06
CA ASP A 207 2.28 21.31 0.01
C ASP A 207 2.62 20.26 1.05
N GLY A 208 3.90 20.12 1.39
CA GLY A 208 4.37 19.07 2.28
C GLY A 208 5.47 19.55 3.22
N LYS A 209 5.64 18.80 4.31
CA LYS A 209 6.57 19.12 5.38
C LYS A 209 7.20 17.87 5.96
N TYR A 210 8.52 17.93 6.16
CA TYR A 210 9.29 17.01 6.98
C TYR A 210 9.61 17.69 8.31
N PRO A 211 8.79 17.53 9.36
CA PRO A 211 8.87 18.36 10.56
C PRO A 211 10.15 18.13 11.38
N ARG A 212 10.77 16.96 11.24
CA ARG A 212 11.98 16.55 11.98
C ARG A 212 13.14 16.26 11.03
N PHE A 213 13.29 17.09 9.98
CA PHE A 213 14.24 16.84 8.90
C PHE A 213 15.69 16.79 9.37
N ARG A 214 16.12 17.74 10.19
CA ARG A 214 17.49 17.82 10.71
C ARG A 214 17.50 18.17 12.19
N PRO A 215 18.28 17.44 13.03
CA PRO A 215 18.45 17.82 14.42
C PRO A 215 19.28 19.11 14.53
N VAL A 216 18.89 20.02 15.42
CA VAL A 216 19.57 21.25 15.80
C VAL A 216 19.66 21.34 17.31
N ALA A 217 20.46 22.28 17.85
CA ALA A 217 20.74 22.38 19.29
C ALA A 217 19.47 22.41 20.17
N ASN A 218 18.38 23.04 19.72
CA ASN A 218 17.14 23.20 20.47
C ASN A 218 15.94 22.50 19.81
N GLY A 219 16.13 21.34 19.18
CA GLY A 219 15.04 20.58 18.57
C GLY A 219 15.32 20.11 17.15
N PHE A 220 14.42 20.40 16.22
CA PHE A 220 14.53 20.00 14.82
C PHE A 220 14.25 21.18 13.88
N GLU A 221 15.01 21.23 12.80
CA GLU A 221 14.72 22.07 11.65
C GLU A 221 13.82 21.29 10.69
N ALA A 222 12.76 21.92 10.21
CA ALA A 222 11.84 21.33 9.24
C ALA A 222 12.28 21.63 7.81
N ASP A 223 11.94 20.73 6.88
CA ASP A 223 12.05 20.95 5.43
C ASP A 223 10.65 20.98 4.85
N ASP A 224 10.23 22.14 4.39
CA ASP A 224 8.96 22.35 3.72
C ASP A 224 9.19 22.23 2.20
N TYR A 225 8.20 21.74 1.46
CA TYR A 225 8.28 21.71 0.01
C TYR A 225 6.95 21.98 -0.65
N THR A 226 7.01 22.52 -1.85
CA THR A 226 5.85 22.66 -2.72
C THR A 226 6.08 21.90 -4.02
N ARG A 227 5.00 21.37 -4.59
CA ARG A 227 5.03 20.68 -5.85
C ARG A 227 3.83 21.09 -6.73
N LYS A 228 4.09 21.35 -8.00
CA LYS A 228 3.10 21.72 -9.01
C LYS A 228 3.22 20.76 -10.17
N ASP A 229 2.13 20.14 -10.57
CA ASP A 229 2.08 19.18 -11.67
C ASP A 229 0.90 19.46 -12.59
N ILE A 230 1.08 19.12 -13.88
CA ILE A 230 0.01 18.93 -14.84
C ILE A 230 -0.09 17.43 -15.11
N ASP A 231 -1.26 16.85 -14.85
CA ASP A 231 -1.53 15.44 -14.98
C ASP A 231 -2.36 15.20 -16.26
N LEU A 232 -1.94 14.27 -17.09
CA LEU A 232 -2.70 13.70 -18.19
C LEU A 232 -3.11 12.29 -17.79
N THR A 233 -4.39 11.98 -17.83
CA THR A 233 -4.91 10.67 -17.47
C THR A 233 -5.66 10.02 -18.62
N GLY A 234 -5.61 8.71 -18.70
CA GLY A 234 -6.35 7.95 -19.70
C GLY A 234 -6.78 6.61 -19.15
N THR A 235 -7.99 6.18 -19.51
CA THR A 235 -8.47 4.82 -19.29
C THR A 235 -9.10 4.34 -20.58
N TRP A 236 -8.65 3.18 -21.05
CA TRP A 236 -9.14 2.54 -22.27
C TRP A 236 -9.53 1.10 -21.99
N VAL A 237 -10.80 0.81 -22.12
CA VAL A 237 -11.34 -0.56 -22.11
C VAL A 237 -11.26 -1.08 -23.54
N ALA A 238 -10.12 -1.68 -23.90
CA ALA A 238 -9.87 -2.19 -25.26
C ALA A 238 -10.80 -3.35 -25.61
N SER A 239 -11.19 -4.13 -24.60
CA SER A 239 -12.18 -5.21 -24.70
C SER A 239 -12.73 -5.54 -23.31
N GLY A 240 -13.73 -6.41 -23.22
CA GLY A 240 -14.21 -6.94 -21.93
C GLY A 240 -13.12 -7.64 -21.11
N ALA A 241 -12.06 -8.08 -21.76
CA ALA A 241 -10.92 -8.79 -21.15
C ALA A 241 -9.69 -7.88 -20.91
N SER A 242 -9.67 -6.64 -21.39
CA SER A 242 -8.47 -5.79 -21.37
C SER A 242 -8.82 -4.33 -21.04
N THR A 243 -8.24 -3.84 -19.96
CA THR A 243 -8.34 -2.43 -19.55
C THR A 243 -6.94 -1.86 -19.30
N LEU A 244 -6.62 -0.78 -19.99
CA LEU A 244 -5.41 0.00 -19.82
C LEU A 244 -5.76 1.32 -19.14
N SER A 245 -5.03 1.68 -18.09
CA SER A 245 -5.15 2.98 -17.42
C SER A 245 -3.78 3.60 -17.26
N GLY A 246 -3.68 4.91 -17.39
CA GLY A 246 -2.42 5.60 -17.24
C GLY A 246 -2.57 7.03 -16.75
N ARG A 247 -1.48 7.51 -16.17
CA ARG A 247 -1.27 8.91 -15.81
C ARG A 247 0.14 9.31 -16.22
N LEU A 248 0.27 10.45 -16.87
CA LEU A 248 1.54 11.13 -17.11
C LEU A 248 1.47 12.48 -16.40
N SER A 249 2.49 12.81 -15.64
CA SER A 249 2.57 14.05 -14.85
C SER A 249 3.86 14.77 -15.21
N PHE A 250 3.75 16.06 -15.47
CA PHE A 250 4.88 16.94 -15.70
C PHE A 250 4.87 18.02 -14.63
N GLY A 251 5.93 18.10 -13.83
CA GLY A 251 5.91 18.97 -12.69
C GLY A 251 7.26 19.36 -12.14
N LYS A 252 7.19 20.26 -11.17
CA LYS A 252 8.34 20.80 -10.44
C LYS A 252 8.07 20.73 -8.95
N ARG A 253 9.06 20.28 -8.18
CA ARG A 253 9.12 20.34 -6.74
C ARG A 253 10.27 21.23 -6.32
N ASP A 254 10.00 22.10 -5.36
CA ASP A 254 10.98 22.98 -4.71
C ASP A 254 10.95 22.70 -3.20
N ALA A 255 12.10 22.35 -2.62
CA ALA A 255 12.30 22.11 -1.19
C ALA A 255 12.98 23.33 -0.53
N SER A 256 12.63 23.64 0.70
CA SER A 256 13.13 24.83 1.41
C SER A 256 14.57 24.66 1.90
N GLN A 257 14.94 23.49 2.39
CA GLN A 257 16.25 23.20 2.97
C GLN A 257 17.04 22.17 2.15
N ALA A 258 16.38 21.16 1.64
CA ALA A 258 17.00 20.06 0.95
C ALA A 258 16.94 20.24 -0.58
N SER A 259 17.71 21.16 -1.16
CA SER A 259 17.76 21.36 -2.63
C SER A 259 18.17 20.08 -3.41
N SER A 260 18.78 19.10 -2.74
CA SER A 260 18.99 17.77 -3.31
C SER A 260 17.69 17.02 -3.61
N ARG A 261 16.59 17.40 -2.99
CA ARG A 261 15.24 16.85 -3.19
C ARG A 261 14.42 17.61 -4.23
N ASP A 262 14.96 18.70 -4.81
CA ASP A 262 14.31 19.41 -5.92
C ASP A 262 14.16 18.47 -7.11
N PHE A 263 13.02 18.56 -7.75
CA PHE A 263 12.70 17.76 -8.91
C PHE A 263 12.08 18.63 -10.01
N SER A 264 12.45 18.38 -11.24
CA SER A 264 11.78 18.93 -12.42
C SER A 264 11.77 17.85 -13.49
N GLY A 265 10.60 17.46 -13.97
CA GLY A 265 10.53 16.41 -14.98
C GLY A 265 9.20 15.69 -15.06
N GLY A 266 9.22 14.56 -15.76
CA GLY A 266 8.08 13.70 -15.98
C GLY A 266 8.05 12.51 -15.01
N THR A 267 6.88 12.27 -14.46
CA THR A 267 6.52 11.06 -13.69
C THR A 267 5.28 10.43 -14.31
N GLY A 268 4.92 9.22 -13.91
CA GLY A 268 3.71 8.61 -14.41
C GLY A 268 3.56 7.15 -14.04
N SER A 269 2.39 6.63 -14.37
CA SER A 269 2.07 5.22 -14.16
C SER A 269 1.19 4.70 -15.28
N ILE A 270 1.39 3.43 -15.63
CA ILE A 270 0.56 2.69 -16.58
C ILE A 270 0.18 1.38 -15.89
N SER A 271 -1.12 1.08 -15.87
CA SER A 271 -1.68 -0.17 -15.35
C SER A 271 -2.44 -0.89 -16.44
N TRP A 272 -2.16 -2.15 -16.64
CA TRP A 272 -2.86 -3.00 -17.60
C TRP A 272 -3.43 -4.21 -16.88
N LYS A 273 -4.76 -4.28 -16.86
CA LYS A 273 -5.52 -5.45 -16.41
C LYS A 273 -5.91 -6.24 -17.64
N TRP A 274 -5.46 -7.48 -17.70
CA TRP A 274 -5.70 -8.38 -18.83
C TRP A 274 -6.16 -9.75 -18.35
N GLN A 275 -7.27 -10.20 -18.90
CA GLN A 275 -7.89 -11.50 -18.62
C GLN A 275 -8.00 -12.32 -19.92
N PRO A 276 -6.89 -12.89 -20.43
CA PRO A 276 -6.86 -13.60 -21.71
C PRO A 276 -7.77 -14.83 -21.75
N THR A 277 -8.05 -15.40 -20.60
CA THR A 277 -8.99 -16.50 -20.44
C THR A 277 -9.86 -16.30 -19.21
N ALA A 278 -10.96 -17.03 -19.08
CA ALA A 278 -11.81 -16.97 -17.89
C ALA A 278 -11.05 -17.34 -16.60
N LYS A 279 -9.93 -18.06 -16.69
CA LYS A 279 -9.15 -18.56 -15.56
C LYS A 279 -7.88 -17.75 -15.24
N LEU A 280 -7.39 -16.96 -16.19
CA LEU A 280 -6.12 -16.24 -16.03
C LEU A 280 -6.36 -14.74 -15.98
N LEU A 281 -5.99 -14.11 -14.86
CA LEU A 281 -5.97 -12.66 -14.69
C LEU A 281 -4.53 -12.21 -14.54
N ILE A 282 -4.11 -11.23 -15.35
CA ILE A 282 -2.78 -10.60 -15.30
C ILE A 282 -2.98 -9.12 -15.03
N ASN A 283 -2.30 -8.60 -14.00
CA ASN A 283 -2.21 -7.19 -13.70
C ASN A 283 -0.75 -6.75 -13.84
N SER A 284 -0.49 -5.85 -14.76
CA SER A 284 0.84 -5.28 -15.00
C SER A 284 0.83 -3.80 -14.67
N ASN A 285 1.86 -3.31 -13.98
CA ASN A 285 2.04 -1.90 -13.68
C ASN A 285 3.45 -1.48 -14.01
N LEU A 286 3.58 -0.31 -14.63
CA LEU A 286 4.82 0.41 -14.82
C LEU A 286 4.67 1.78 -14.17
N MET A 287 5.62 2.18 -13.34
CA MET A 287 5.57 3.46 -12.64
C MET A 287 6.95 4.12 -12.65
N ARG A 288 6.96 5.43 -12.86
CA ARG A 288 8.11 6.30 -12.62
C ARG A 288 7.69 7.40 -11.66
N ASP A 289 8.34 7.48 -10.51
CA ASP A 289 7.98 8.36 -9.42
C ASP A 289 9.20 9.08 -8.84
N SER A 290 8.98 10.27 -8.30
CA SER A 290 10.00 11.12 -7.67
C SER A 290 10.03 11.01 -6.13
N GLY A 291 9.42 9.98 -5.57
CA GLY A 291 9.38 9.70 -4.14
C GLY A 291 8.25 10.38 -3.36
N ASP A 292 7.64 11.44 -3.88
CA ASP A 292 6.54 12.15 -3.21
C ASP A 292 5.16 11.72 -3.69
N GLU A 293 5.12 11.07 -4.83
CA GLU A 293 3.92 10.58 -5.47
C GLU A 293 3.69 9.10 -5.16
N THR A 294 3.65 8.70 -3.93
CA THR A 294 3.18 7.36 -3.66
C THR A 294 1.70 7.29 -4.04
N SER A 295 1.44 6.96 -5.30
CA SER A 295 0.14 6.43 -5.65
C SER A 295 0.00 5.13 -4.88
N PHE A 296 -1.03 5.01 -4.05
CA PHE A 296 -1.47 3.74 -3.50
C PHE A 296 -1.92 2.85 -4.66
N LEU A 297 -1.00 2.28 -5.35
CA LEU A 297 -1.25 1.06 -6.08
C LEU A 297 -1.28 -0.02 -5.00
N ALA A 298 -2.46 -0.28 -4.47
CA ALA A 298 -2.73 -1.48 -3.71
C ALA A 298 -2.47 -2.66 -4.65
N ILE A 299 -1.22 -3.04 -4.78
CA ILE A 299 -0.82 -4.27 -5.42
C ILE A 299 -1.16 -5.33 -4.41
N GLY A 300 -2.34 -5.94 -4.55
CA GLY A 300 -2.82 -7.10 -3.82
C GLY A 300 -2.20 -7.32 -2.43
N SER A 301 -2.53 -8.31 -1.69
CA SER A 301 -2.01 -8.66 -0.35
C SER A 301 -0.47 -8.81 -0.18
N ILE A 302 0.32 -8.44 -1.18
CA ILE A 302 1.79 -8.41 -1.16
C ILE A 302 2.21 -6.96 -0.93
N GLY A 303 2.83 -6.70 0.20
CA GLY A 303 3.18 -5.41 0.77
C GLY A 303 3.51 -4.29 -0.21
N GLY A 304 2.94 -3.11 0.03
CA GLY A 304 3.18 -1.91 -0.77
C GLY A 304 4.68 -1.56 -0.84
N ILE A 305 5.14 -1.18 -2.03
CA ILE A 305 6.48 -0.61 -2.20
C ILE A 305 6.43 0.82 -1.68
N SER A 306 6.99 1.06 -0.49
CA SER A 306 7.22 2.42 -0.01
C SER A 306 8.55 2.92 -0.58
N SER A 307 8.49 3.91 -1.45
CA SER A 307 9.66 4.57 -2.02
C SER A 307 9.81 5.94 -1.36
N ASP A 308 10.79 6.10 -0.48
CA ASP A 308 10.83 7.28 0.37
C ASP A 308 11.97 8.26 0.13
N TYR A 309 13.05 7.88 -0.53
CA TYR A 309 14.25 8.72 -0.64
C TYR A 309 14.96 8.68 -1.97
N SER A 310 14.44 7.94 -2.91
CA SER A 310 14.97 8.07 -4.24
C SER A 310 14.39 9.31 -4.89
N ARG A 311 15.23 10.03 -5.55
CA ARG A 311 14.80 11.14 -6.37
C ARG A 311 13.91 10.68 -7.51
N ILE A 312 14.25 9.52 -8.11
CA ILE A 312 13.50 8.89 -9.18
C ILE A 312 13.52 7.37 -8.96
N THR A 313 12.35 6.78 -8.90
CA THR A 313 12.17 5.33 -8.90
C THR A 313 11.41 4.93 -10.14
N THR A 314 11.97 4.01 -10.93
CA THR A 314 11.25 3.33 -12.00
C THR A 314 10.95 1.90 -11.54
N SER A 315 9.68 1.52 -11.52
CA SER A 315 9.27 0.19 -11.10
C SER A 315 8.34 -0.46 -12.11
N ALA A 316 8.48 -1.76 -12.25
CA ALA A 316 7.61 -2.61 -13.05
C ALA A 316 7.12 -3.77 -12.20
N SER A 317 5.83 -4.07 -12.27
CA SER A 317 5.26 -5.24 -11.61
C SER A 317 4.33 -6.00 -12.54
N VAL A 318 4.36 -7.31 -12.45
CA VAL A 318 3.45 -8.21 -13.13
C VAL A 318 2.95 -9.22 -12.10
N ASN A 319 1.64 -9.31 -11.94
CA ASN A 319 0.99 -10.27 -11.05
C ASN A 319 -0.02 -11.08 -11.87
N ALA A 320 0.14 -12.38 -11.84
CA ALA A 320 -0.74 -13.33 -12.51
C ALA A 320 -1.47 -14.19 -11.47
N SER A 321 -2.76 -14.38 -11.66
CA SER A 321 -3.60 -15.28 -10.86
C SER A 321 -4.29 -16.27 -11.80
N TYR A 322 -4.08 -17.56 -11.57
CA TYR A 322 -4.61 -18.63 -12.41
C TYR A 322 -5.53 -19.55 -11.60
N GLU A 323 -6.79 -19.60 -11.98
CA GLU A 323 -7.79 -20.51 -11.42
C GLU A 323 -7.59 -21.93 -11.99
N LEU A 324 -6.73 -22.73 -11.34
CA LEU A 324 -6.48 -24.11 -11.74
C LEU A 324 -7.77 -24.93 -11.70
N THR A 325 -8.52 -24.79 -10.61
CA THR A 325 -9.86 -25.36 -10.44
C THR A 325 -10.76 -24.33 -9.75
N GLY A 326 -12.07 -24.57 -9.62
CA GLY A 326 -12.98 -23.73 -8.85
C GLY A 326 -12.63 -23.57 -7.35
N LYS A 327 -11.64 -24.34 -6.86
CA LYS A 327 -11.17 -24.29 -5.45
C LYS A 327 -9.70 -23.96 -5.31
N ILE A 328 -8.91 -24.05 -6.36
CA ILE A 328 -7.45 -23.87 -6.31
C ILE A 328 -7.07 -22.71 -7.22
N VAL A 329 -6.38 -21.72 -6.66
CA VAL A 329 -5.83 -20.57 -7.37
C VAL A 329 -4.32 -20.56 -7.16
N LEU A 330 -3.58 -20.37 -8.23
CA LEU A 330 -2.13 -20.18 -8.24
C LEU A 330 -1.84 -18.71 -8.52
N ASP A 331 -0.95 -18.11 -7.74
CA ASP A 331 -0.53 -16.73 -7.86
C ASP A 331 0.97 -16.67 -8.17
N ALA A 332 1.37 -15.80 -9.11
CA ALA A 332 2.76 -15.51 -9.41
C ALA A 332 2.94 -14.00 -9.52
N GLY A 333 4.03 -13.48 -8.98
CA GLY A 333 4.33 -12.06 -9.03
C GLY A 333 5.81 -11.79 -9.27
N LEU A 334 6.10 -10.78 -10.08
CA LEU A 334 7.42 -10.22 -10.29
C LEU A 334 7.34 -8.72 -10.06
N ASN A 335 8.17 -8.19 -9.16
CA ASN A 335 8.36 -6.76 -8.97
C ASN A 335 9.82 -6.42 -9.22
N TYR A 336 10.05 -5.39 -10.02
CA TYR A 336 11.36 -4.82 -10.29
C TYR A 336 11.32 -3.33 -9.99
N SER A 337 12.35 -2.83 -9.31
CA SER A 337 12.50 -1.41 -9.00
C SER A 337 13.94 -0.99 -9.25
N ASP A 338 14.12 0.07 -10.01
CA ASP A 338 15.40 0.76 -10.28
C ASP A 338 15.33 2.16 -9.70
N ARG A 339 16.26 2.48 -8.76
CA ARG A 339 16.26 3.74 -8.02
C ARG A 339 17.53 4.53 -8.31
N ASP A 340 17.36 5.78 -8.70
CA ASP A 340 18.41 6.79 -8.78
C ASP A 340 18.43 7.58 -7.47
N LEU A 341 19.45 7.39 -6.68
CA LEU A 341 19.67 8.04 -5.38
C LEU A 341 20.63 9.20 -5.53
N THR A 342 20.29 10.32 -4.93
CA THR A 342 21.19 11.48 -4.89
C THR A 342 21.15 12.09 -3.52
N ASP A 343 22.31 12.33 -2.94
CA ASP A 343 22.44 13.07 -1.69
C ASP A 343 23.51 14.15 -1.82
N ARG A 344 23.37 15.23 -1.03
CA ARG A 344 24.35 16.31 -0.98
C ARG A 344 24.90 16.42 0.43
N PHE A 345 26.21 16.28 0.54
CA PHE A 345 26.96 16.54 1.76
C PHE A 345 27.80 17.82 1.55
N GLY A 346 27.28 18.96 2.00
CA GLY A 346 27.90 20.27 1.74
C GLY A 346 27.92 20.60 0.24
N ILE A 347 29.13 20.82 -0.32
CA ILE A 347 29.32 21.08 -1.76
C ILE A 347 29.36 19.79 -2.60
N ASN A 348 29.51 18.63 -1.98
CA ASN A 348 29.65 17.37 -2.69
C ASN A 348 28.27 16.73 -2.95
N THR A 349 28.08 16.26 -4.17
CA THR A 349 26.89 15.50 -4.56
C THR A 349 27.29 14.05 -4.77
N VAL A 350 26.68 13.15 -4.00
CA VAL A 350 26.82 11.71 -4.16
C VAL A 350 25.63 11.19 -4.95
N LYS A 351 25.90 10.57 -6.08
CA LYS A 351 24.90 9.86 -6.90
C LYS A 351 25.12 8.37 -6.80
N SER A 352 24.06 7.63 -6.70
CA SER A 352 24.08 6.18 -6.59
C SER A 352 22.81 5.60 -7.20
N GLY A 353 22.81 4.29 -7.42
CA GLY A 353 21.61 3.58 -7.85
C GLY A 353 21.57 2.18 -7.27
N ASP A 354 20.38 1.68 -7.11
CA ASP A 354 20.16 0.28 -6.76
C ASP A 354 18.96 -0.32 -7.52
N LYS A 355 19.00 -1.65 -7.63
CA LYS A 355 17.94 -2.42 -8.29
C LYS A 355 17.43 -3.47 -7.32
N THR A 356 16.13 -3.48 -7.12
CA THR A 356 15.46 -4.48 -6.26
C THR A 356 14.56 -5.35 -7.12
N THR A 357 14.67 -6.66 -6.96
CA THR A 357 13.81 -7.64 -7.63
C THR A 357 13.14 -8.50 -6.55
N THR A 358 11.81 -8.60 -6.61
CA THR A 358 11.02 -9.50 -5.77
C THR A 358 10.27 -10.48 -6.65
N LEU A 359 10.48 -11.75 -6.42
CA LEU A 359 9.74 -12.84 -7.04
C LEU A 359 8.82 -13.46 -5.98
N SER A 360 7.56 -13.69 -6.33
CA SER A 360 6.57 -14.33 -5.46
C SER A 360 5.85 -15.45 -6.19
N LEU A 361 5.63 -16.56 -5.50
CA LEU A 361 4.80 -17.66 -5.94
C LEU A 361 3.88 -18.06 -4.80
N GLY A 362 2.62 -18.34 -5.09
CA GLY A 362 1.64 -18.72 -4.10
C GLY A 362 0.60 -19.68 -4.61
N GLY A 363 -0.04 -20.36 -3.70
CA GLY A 363 -1.20 -21.21 -3.98
C GLY A 363 -2.23 -21.06 -2.86
N ARG A 364 -3.50 -21.02 -3.25
CA ARG A 364 -4.64 -20.95 -2.32
C ARG A 364 -5.63 -22.05 -2.64
N TRP A 365 -6.07 -22.75 -1.62
CA TRP A 365 -7.07 -23.81 -1.71
C TRP A 365 -8.27 -23.49 -0.84
N ALA A 366 -9.42 -23.25 -1.44
CA ALA A 366 -10.71 -23.15 -0.78
C ALA A 366 -11.20 -24.54 -0.40
N VAL A 367 -10.90 -24.99 0.81
CA VAL A 367 -11.32 -26.31 1.33
C VAL A 367 -12.85 -26.40 1.31
N ASN A 368 -13.48 -25.35 1.80
CA ASN A 368 -14.93 -25.14 1.77
C ASN A 368 -15.26 -23.64 1.60
N ARG A 369 -16.54 -23.25 1.74
CA ARG A 369 -16.99 -21.86 1.55
C ARG A 369 -16.41 -20.87 2.57
N SER A 370 -16.02 -21.35 3.74
CA SER A 370 -15.54 -20.53 4.85
C SER A 370 -14.05 -20.68 5.10
N THR A 371 -13.41 -21.77 4.66
CA THR A 371 -12.02 -22.11 5.01
C THR A 371 -11.13 -22.09 3.79
N THR A 372 -10.04 -21.33 3.88
CA THR A 372 -8.99 -21.26 2.86
C THR A 372 -7.64 -21.61 3.49
N LEU A 373 -6.88 -22.47 2.84
CA LEU A 373 -5.47 -22.71 3.11
C LEU A 373 -4.63 -22.07 2.01
N GLY A 374 -3.53 -21.45 2.37
CA GLY A 374 -2.64 -20.86 1.39
C GLY A 374 -1.19 -20.97 1.81
N CYS A 375 -0.30 -21.10 0.80
CA CYS A 375 1.14 -21.04 0.99
C CYS A 375 1.75 -20.08 -0.01
N GLN A 376 2.85 -19.43 0.37
CA GLN A 376 3.59 -18.51 -0.49
C GLN A 376 5.09 -18.63 -0.29
N LEU A 377 5.83 -18.34 -1.36
CA LEU A 377 7.28 -18.27 -1.42
C LEU A 377 7.64 -16.90 -2.01
N ASN A 378 8.57 -16.20 -1.37
CA ASN A 378 9.07 -14.93 -1.88
C ASN A 378 10.61 -14.93 -1.86
N ARG A 379 11.19 -14.28 -2.86
CA ARG A 379 12.62 -14.00 -2.92
C ARG A 379 12.83 -12.52 -3.24
N ASP A 380 13.47 -11.82 -2.31
CA ASP A 380 13.86 -10.42 -2.45
C ASP A 380 15.35 -10.33 -2.67
N LYS A 381 15.78 -9.56 -3.66
CA LYS A 381 17.19 -9.29 -3.92
C LYS A 381 17.38 -7.83 -4.30
N ARG A 382 18.26 -7.15 -3.59
CA ARG A 382 18.76 -5.82 -3.98
C ARG A 382 20.20 -5.96 -4.43
N THR A 383 20.52 -5.27 -5.53
CA THR A 383 21.89 -5.09 -6.06
C THR A 383 22.21 -3.60 -6.08
N GLY A 384 23.48 -3.25 -5.99
CA GLY A 384 23.98 -1.90 -5.83
C GLY A 384 24.72 -1.80 -4.49
N LEU A 385 25.90 -1.21 -4.50
CA LEU A 385 26.70 -0.97 -3.31
C LEU A 385 27.15 0.47 -3.31
N SER A 386 26.68 1.22 -2.32
CA SER A 386 27.07 2.60 -2.11
C SER A 386 26.83 3.03 -0.67
N THR A 387 27.26 4.24 -0.31
CA THR A 387 26.94 4.84 0.98
C THR A 387 25.42 5.07 1.18
N LEU A 388 24.66 5.10 0.09
CA LEU A 388 23.22 5.36 0.12
C LEU A 388 22.38 4.08 0.04
N SER A 389 22.94 2.95 -0.38
CA SER A 389 22.21 1.68 -0.47
C SER A 389 23.14 0.48 -0.40
N THR A 390 22.76 -0.49 0.39
CA THR A 390 23.48 -1.75 0.57
C THR A 390 22.73 -2.92 -0.06
N PRO A 391 23.43 -3.86 -0.70
CA PRO A 391 22.83 -5.05 -1.29
C PRO A 391 22.33 -6.01 -0.23
N TYR A 392 21.30 -6.78 -0.55
CA TYR A 392 20.85 -7.91 0.27
C TYR A 392 20.17 -8.99 -0.56
N SER A 393 20.00 -10.15 0.04
CA SER A 393 19.12 -11.22 -0.45
C SER A 393 18.37 -11.83 0.72
N ALA A 394 17.07 -12.06 0.54
CA ALA A 394 16.24 -12.72 1.52
C ALA A 394 15.22 -13.62 0.83
N ASN A 395 15.02 -14.81 1.41
CA ASN A 395 13.94 -15.71 1.00
C ASN A 395 12.93 -15.81 2.15
N SER A 396 11.67 -15.90 1.82
CA SER A 396 10.62 -16.20 2.80
C SER A 396 9.66 -17.23 2.22
N TYR A 397 9.20 -18.15 3.07
CA TYR A 397 8.18 -19.11 2.73
C TYR A 397 7.27 -19.35 3.93
N GLY A 398 6.00 -19.48 3.67
CA GLY A 398 5.03 -19.64 4.76
C GLY A 398 3.68 -20.12 4.27
N CYS A 399 2.91 -20.65 5.23
CA CYS A 399 1.54 -21.08 4.99
C CYS A 399 0.61 -20.49 6.03
N TYR A 400 -0.66 -20.40 5.68
CA TYR A 400 -1.71 -19.90 6.56
C TYR A 400 -3.01 -20.67 6.38
N ALA A 401 -3.81 -20.66 7.43
CA ALA A 401 -5.20 -21.05 7.40
C ALA A 401 -6.08 -19.84 7.71
N GLN A 402 -7.15 -19.65 6.97
CA GLN A 402 -8.09 -18.55 7.12
C GLN A 402 -9.51 -19.08 7.19
N LEU A 403 -10.26 -18.57 8.15
CA LEU A 403 -11.71 -18.79 8.29
C LEU A 403 -12.42 -17.46 7.99
N MET A 404 -13.44 -17.50 7.15
CA MET A 404 -14.28 -16.34 6.81
C MET A 404 -15.76 -16.70 6.98
N VAL A 405 -16.50 -15.82 7.65
CA VAL A 405 -17.96 -15.87 7.81
C VAL A 405 -18.55 -14.69 7.04
N ARG A 406 -19.52 -14.96 6.20
CA ARG A 406 -20.21 -13.98 5.34
C ARG A 406 -21.70 -14.00 5.59
#